data_2e34aded0cc447bea77c70cf99f1290e
#
_entry.id   2e34aded0cc447bea77c70cf99f1290e
#
_cell.length_a   1.000
_cell.length_b   1.000
_cell.length_c   1.000
_cell.angle_alpha   90.00
_cell.angle_beta   90.00
_cell.angle_gamma   90.00
#
_symmetry.space_group_name_H-M   'P 1'
#
loop_
_entity.id
_entity.type
_entity.pdbx_description
1 polymer ?
#
loop_
_entity_poly.entity_id
_entity_poly.type
_entity_poly.pdbx_seq_one_letter_code
_entity_poly.pdbx_strand_id
1 'polypeptide(L)'
;IFTNKNNTLVFIYIVRDPRNVTLSMSNHFGNTQEESLKILTDEKYTIYPAVNNQLFPATHVSSWKNHYVSWKNCNSINKIIIKYEDLINNSYDTFKKIINFLSKYAKIKYDEKKLINSIDTTQFENLKKYEEKHGFHMGQKNKFFHLGKKNDWKSFLDKKIITEINTQFKSEMSELRYI
;
A
#
# COMPACT_ATOMS: atom_id res chain seq x y z
N ILE A 1 -8.36 -17.80 -5.41
CA ILE A 1 -6.97 -17.42 -5.76
C ILE A 1 -7.06 -16.37 -6.83
N PHE A 2 -6.46 -15.22 -6.60
CA PHE A 2 -6.51 -14.09 -7.50
C PHE A 2 -5.70 -14.33 -8.79
N THR A 3 -4.64 -15.13 -8.69
CA THR A 3 -3.78 -15.51 -9.82
C THR A 3 -3.07 -16.84 -9.51
N ASN A 4 -2.36 -17.39 -10.48
CA ASN A 4 -1.58 -18.60 -10.36
C ASN A 4 -0.27 -18.50 -11.15
N LYS A 5 0.62 -19.50 -10.97
CA LYS A 5 1.94 -19.55 -11.61
C LYS A 5 1.92 -19.59 -13.14
N ASN A 6 0.79 -19.94 -13.76
CA ASN A 6 0.68 -19.97 -15.22
C ASN A 6 0.43 -18.57 -15.81
N ASN A 7 -0.17 -17.67 -15.02
CA ASN A 7 -0.57 -16.34 -15.45
C ASN A 7 0.27 -15.22 -14.80
N THR A 8 1.14 -15.55 -13.84
CA THR A 8 1.92 -14.55 -13.10
C THR A 8 3.35 -15.06 -12.91
N LEU A 9 4.31 -14.32 -13.43
CA LEU A 9 5.74 -14.63 -13.28
C LEU A 9 6.20 -14.36 -11.85
N VAL A 10 5.88 -13.20 -11.34
CA VAL A 10 6.28 -12.71 -10.01
C VAL A 10 5.29 -11.67 -9.51
N PHE A 11 5.34 -11.34 -8.23
CA PHE A 11 4.65 -10.18 -7.70
C PHE A 11 5.52 -9.36 -6.74
N ILE A 12 5.18 -8.09 -6.65
CA ILE A 12 5.74 -7.16 -5.67
C ILE A 12 4.65 -6.87 -4.66
N TYR A 13 4.88 -7.18 -3.40
CA TYR A 13 3.96 -6.85 -2.32
C TYR A 13 4.49 -5.64 -1.55
N ILE A 14 3.69 -4.57 -1.52
CA ILE A 14 4.03 -3.36 -0.75
C ILE A 14 3.24 -3.38 0.55
N VAL A 15 3.95 -3.41 1.67
CA VAL A 15 3.36 -3.32 3.01
C VAL A 15 3.65 -1.96 3.62
N ARG A 16 2.72 -1.44 4.39
CA ARG A 16 2.84 -0.16 5.11
C ARG A 16 2.43 -0.32 6.56
N ASP A 17 3.02 0.50 7.44
CA ASP A 17 2.64 0.57 8.86
C ASP A 17 1.11 0.73 8.99
N PRO A 18 0.40 -0.20 9.68
CA PRO A 18 -1.06 -0.18 9.77
C PRO A 18 -1.61 1.08 10.42
N ARG A 19 -0.83 1.76 11.26
CA ARG A 19 -1.19 3.04 11.87
C ARG A 19 -1.27 4.14 10.82
N ASN A 20 -0.32 4.20 9.89
CA ASN A 20 -0.36 5.11 8.75
C ASN A 20 -1.43 4.72 7.72
N VAL A 21 -1.72 3.42 7.57
CA VAL A 21 -2.81 2.95 6.71
C VAL A 21 -4.15 3.45 7.24
N THR A 22 -4.40 3.36 8.56
CA THR A 22 -5.63 3.86 9.20
C THR A 22 -5.85 5.35 8.90
N LEU A 23 -4.84 6.20 9.07
CA LEU A 23 -4.93 7.63 8.73
C LEU A 23 -5.22 7.85 7.25
N SER A 24 -4.53 7.11 6.39
CA SER A 24 -4.71 7.24 4.94
C SER A 24 -6.11 6.86 4.50
N MET A 25 -6.69 5.81 5.10
CA MET A 25 -8.06 5.36 4.85
C MET A 25 -9.08 6.38 5.35
N SER A 26 -8.89 6.94 6.55
CA SER A 26 -9.77 7.98 7.09
C SER A 26 -9.85 9.17 6.15
N ASN A 27 -8.72 9.64 5.64
CA ASN A 27 -8.70 10.73 4.68
C ASN A 27 -9.36 10.34 3.34
N HIS A 28 -9.00 9.19 2.78
CA HIS A 28 -9.44 8.77 1.45
C HIS A 28 -10.95 8.52 1.38
N PHE A 29 -11.50 7.82 2.38
CA PHE A 29 -12.94 7.50 2.42
C PHE A 29 -13.78 8.55 3.15
N GLY A 30 -13.15 9.52 3.82
CA GLY A 30 -13.82 10.48 4.68
C GLY A 30 -14.45 9.82 5.91
N ASN A 31 -13.85 8.75 6.40
CA ASN A 31 -14.25 8.00 7.58
C ASN A 31 -13.61 8.58 8.86
N THR A 32 -14.17 8.25 10.01
CA THR A 32 -13.48 8.43 11.28
C THR A 32 -12.30 7.46 11.40
N GLN A 33 -11.41 7.69 12.37
CA GLN A 33 -10.30 6.78 12.62
C GLN A 33 -10.80 5.43 13.14
N GLU A 34 -11.87 5.41 13.94
CA GLU A 34 -12.54 4.20 14.45
C GLU A 34 -13.17 3.38 13.33
N GLU A 35 -13.83 4.03 12.39
CA GLU A 35 -14.40 3.35 11.22
C GLU A 35 -13.29 2.73 10.35
N SER A 36 -12.21 3.47 10.16
CA SER A 36 -11.04 2.98 9.41
C SER A 36 -10.35 1.82 10.12
N LEU A 37 -10.27 1.86 11.46
CA LEU A 37 -9.76 0.74 12.25
C LEU A 37 -10.66 -0.50 12.11
N LYS A 38 -11.98 -0.35 12.19
CA LYS A 38 -12.93 -1.47 11.98
C LYS A 38 -12.71 -2.15 10.63
N ILE A 39 -12.53 -1.37 9.56
CA ILE A 39 -12.22 -1.90 8.23
C ILE A 39 -10.89 -2.66 8.25
N LEU A 40 -9.86 -2.07 8.86
CA LEU A 40 -8.52 -2.63 8.89
C LEU A 40 -8.44 -3.97 9.66
N THR A 41 -9.34 -4.16 10.61
CA THR A 41 -9.40 -5.35 11.48
C THR A 41 -10.44 -6.37 11.02
N ASP A 42 -11.33 -6.03 10.08
CA ASP A 42 -12.38 -6.92 9.61
C ASP A 42 -11.80 -8.01 8.68
N GLU A 43 -11.81 -9.25 9.16
CA GLU A 43 -11.36 -10.41 8.41
C GLU A 43 -12.27 -10.76 7.21
N LYS A 44 -13.48 -10.23 7.17
CA LYS A 44 -14.46 -10.45 6.10
C LYS A 44 -14.60 -9.25 5.16
N TYR A 45 -13.77 -8.21 5.37
CA TYR A 45 -13.91 -6.99 4.59
C TYR A 45 -13.81 -7.25 3.09
N THR A 46 -14.84 -6.79 2.39
CA THR A 46 -15.00 -6.97 0.95
C THR A 46 -15.40 -5.64 0.32
N ILE A 47 -14.68 -5.23 -0.70
CA ILE A 47 -15.03 -4.06 -1.51
C ILE A 47 -15.98 -4.53 -2.61
N TYR A 48 -17.17 -3.95 -2.62
CA TYR A 48 -18.17 -4.18 -3.66
C TYR A 48 -18.10 -3.08 -4.71
N PRO A 49 -18.27 -3.41 -5.99
CA PRO A 49 -18.36 -2.39 -7.04
C PRO A 49 -19.58 -1.50 -6.79
N ALA A 50 -19.50 -0.24 -7.23
CA ALA A 50 -20.68 0.62 -7.24
C ALA A 50 -21.79 -0.04 -8.09
N VAL A 51 -23.06 0.14 -7.67
CA VAL A 51 -24.25 -0.54 -8.22
C VAL A 51 -24.33 -0.51 -9.76
N ASN A 52 -23.79 0.53 -10.39
CA ASN A 52 -23.79 0.71 -11.84
C ASN A 52 -22.50 0.27 -12.52
N ASN A 53 -21.53 -0.29 -11.81
CA ASN A 53 -20.24 -0.68 -12.37
C ASN A 53 -20.03 -2.20 -12.32
N GLN A 54 -20.68 -2.91 -13.25
CA GLN A 54 -20.58 -4.38 -13.37
C GLN A 54 -19.23 -4.89 -13.87
N LEU A 55 -18.31 -3.99 -14.24
CA LEU A 55 -16.98 -4.35 -14.77
C LEU A 55 -16.01 -4.86 -13.71
N PHE A 56 -16.25 -4.56 -12.43
CA PHE A 56 -15.35 -4.97 -11.36
C PHE A 56 -16.04 -5.99 -10.44
N PRO A 57 -15.45 -7.16 -10.22
CA PRO A 57 -15.98 -8.13 -9.26
C PRO A 57 -15.80 -7.62 -7.82
N ALA A 58 -16.65 -8.13 -6.93
CA ALA A 58 -16.43 -7.94 -5.50
C ALA A 58 -15.04 -8.45 -5.11
N THR A 59 -14.27 -7.64 -4.40
CA THR A 59 -12.89 -7.94 -4.04
C THR A 59 -12.78 -8.16 -2.53
N HIS A 60 -12.52 -9.39 -2.12
CA HIS A 60 -12.27 -9.72 -0.73
C HIS A 60 -10.86 -9.26 -0.33
N VAL A 61 -10.77 -8.27 0.54
CA VAL A 61 -9.52 -7.67 1.02
C VAL A 61 -9.07 -8.29 2.33
N SER A 62 -10.05 -8.61 3.22
CA SER A 62 -9.80 -9.09 4.59
C SER A 62 -9.11 -8.03 5.48
N SER A 63 -8.68 -8.42 6.68
CA SER A 63 -7.93 -7.55 7.57
C SER A 63 -6.51 -7.29 7.05
N TRP A 64 -5.87 -6.20 7.51
CA TRP A 64 -4.47 -5.90 7.21
C TRP A 64 -3.53 -7.07 7.50
N LYS A 65 -3.73 -7.73 8.64
CA LYS A 65 -2.99 -8.93 9.04
C LYS A 65 -3.17 -10.07 8.04
N ASN A 66 -4.42 -10.47 7.77
CA ASN A 66 -4.70 -11.58 6.89
C ASN A 66 -4.24 -11.30 5.46
N HIS A 67 -4.38 -10.06 5.00
CA HIS A 67 -3.88 -9.63 3.70
C HIS A 67 -2.35 -9.80 3.63
N TYR A 68 -1.60 -9.28 4.61
CA TYR A 68 -0.16 -9.46 4.67
C TYR A 68 0.27 -10.92 4.73
N VAL A 69 -0.30 -11.69 5.67
CA VAL A 69 0.06 -13.09 5.91
C VAL A 69 -0.23 -13.96 4.69
N SER A 70 -1.37 -13.74 4.02
CA SER A 70 -1.74 -14.51 2.82
C SER A 70 -0.75 -14.32 1.67
N TRP A 71 -0.34 -13.08 1.40
CA TRP A 71 0.66 -12.79 0.37
C TRP A 71 2.07 -13.25 0.76
N LYS A 72 2.45 -13.05 2.02
CA LYS A 72 3.73 -13.53 2.54
C LYS A 72 3.86 -15.05 2.38
N ASN A 73 2.81 -15.79 2.68
CA ASN A 73 2.80 -17.26 2.62
C ASN A 73 2.52 -17.83 1.22
N CYS A 74 2.28 -16.99 0.22
CA CYS A 74 2.13 -17.45 -1.16
C CYS A 74 3.50 -17.90 -1.70
N ASN A 75 3.78 -19.21 -1.67
CA ASN A 75 5.05 -19.80 -2.12
C ASN A 75 4.98 -20.36 -3.55
N SER A 76 3.81 -20.34 -4.17
CA SER A 76 3.63 -20.81 -5.56
C SER A 76 4.15 -19.85 -6.62
N ILE A 77 4.36 -18.59 -6.27
CA ILE A 77 4.82 -17.52 -7.17
C ILE A 77 5.98 -16.78 -6.49
N ASN A 78 7.03 -16.50 -7.26
CA ASN A 78 8.15 -15.72 -6.74
C ASN A 78 7.73 -14.29 -6.37
N LYS A 79 8.22 -13.80 -5.25
CA LYS A 79 7.79 -12.52 -4.70
C LYS A 79 8.92 -11.72 -4.09
N ILE A 80 8.71 -10.42 -4.00
CA ILE A 80 9.48 -9.51 -3.16
C ILE A 80 8.52 -8.70 -2.30
N ILE A 81 8.83 -8.59 -1.00
CA ILE A 81 8.07 -7.76 -0.06
C ILE A 81 8.87 -6.49 0.19
N ILE A 82 8.23 -5.36 0.02
CA ILE A 82 8.82 -4.02 0.14
C ILE A 82 8.01 -3.23 1.16
N LYS A 83 8.67 -2.54 2.07
CA LYS A 83 8.00 -1.57 2.95
C LYS A 83 7.77 -0.27 2.20
N TYR A 84 6.58 0.30 2.36
CA TYR A 84 6.26 1.61 1.77
C TYR A 84 7.22 2.70 2.25
N GLU A 85 7.62 2.62 3.50
CA GLU A 85 8.57 3.54 4.13
C GLU A 85 9.93 3.53 3.43
N ASP A 86 10.39 2.35 2.95
CA ASP A 86 11.64 2.24 2.20
C ASP A 86 11.51 2.90 0.82
N LEU A 87 10.33 2.79 0.16
CA LEU A 87 10.06 3.48 -1.10
C LEU A 87 10.14 5.02 -0.96
N ILE A 88 9.74 5.55 0.19
CA ILE A 88 9.74 7.00 0.42
C ILE A 88 11.08 7.52 0.92
N ASN A 89 11.74 6.76 1.81
CA ASN A 89 12.96 7.23 2.48
C ASN A 89 14.24 6.87 1.72
N ASN A 90 14.22 5.77 0.96
CA ASN A 90 15.35 5.25 0.18
C ASN A 90 14.87 4.76 -1.20
N SER A 91 14.26 5.66 -1.96
CA SER A 91 13.62 5.35 -3.25
C SER A 91 14.57 4.69 -4.23
N TYR A 92 15.77 5.24 -4.39
CA TYR A 92 16.74 4.76 -5.37
C TYR A 92 17.12 3.29 -5.15
N ASP A 93 17.62 2.95 -3.96
CA ASP A 93 18.06 1.58 -3.67
C ASP A 93 16.87 0.61 -3.65
N THR A 94 15.71 1.06 -3.17
CA THR A 94 14.50 0.24 -3.13
C THR A 94 14.02 -0.10 -4.54
N PHE A 95 13.93 0.87 -5.43
CA PHE A 95 13.56 0.60 -6.83
C PHE A 95 14.64 -0.20 -7.57
N LYS A 96 15.93 0.06 -7.32
CA LYS A 96 17.02 -0.76 -7.87
C LYS A 96 16.91 -2.22 -7.43
N LYS A 97 16.58 -2.48 -6.16
CA LYS A 97 16.32 -3.82 -5.63
C LYS A 97 15.14 -4.49 -6.35
N ILE A 98 14.06 -3.75 -6.60
CA ILE A 98 12.89 -4.24 -7.33
C ILE A 98 13.26 -4.59 -8.77
N ILE A 99 13.99 -3.72 -9.49
CA ILE A 99 14.40 -3.95 -10.87
C ILE A 99 15.31 -5.18 -10.95
N ASN A 100 16.28 -5.31 -10.03
CA ASN A 100 17.16 -6.47 -9.96
C ASN A 100 16.40 -7.77 -9.68
N PHE A 101 15.33 -7.71 -8.87
CA PHE A 101 14.45 -8.85 -8.66
C PHE A 101 13.71 -9.21 -9.95
N LEU A 102 13.09 -8.24 -10.60
CA LEU A 102 12.32 -8.45 -11.83
C LEU A 102 13.17 -8.96 -12.99
N SER A 103 14.44 -8.53 -13.09
CA SER A 103 15.39 -8.93 -14.14
C SER A 103 15.75 -10.41 -14.11
N LYS A 104 15.50 -11.10 -12.99
CA LYS A 104 15.71 -12.56 -12.88
C LYS A 104 14.63 -13.36 -13.62
N TYR A 105 13.48 -12.76 -13.87
CA TYR A 105 12.29 -13.44 -14.40
C TYR A 105 11.79 -12.86 -15.72
N ALA A 106 12.18 -11.64 -16.04
CA ALA A 106 11.80 -10.94 -17.26
C ALA A 106 13.01 -10.28 -17.91
N LYS A 107 12.97 -10.05 -19.22
CA LYS A 107 14.05 -9.38 -19.98
C LYS A 107 14.04 -7.85 -19.71
N ILE A 108 14.22 -7.47 -18.45
CA ILE A 108 14.30 -6.07 -18.03
C ILE A 108 15.76 -5.69 -17.89
N LYS A 109 16.18 -4.68 -18.64
CA LYS A 109 17.52 -4.09 -18.51
C LYS A 109 17.47 -2.92 -17.52
N TYR A 110 18.40 -2.93 -16.58
CA TYR A 110 18.60 -1.78 -15.70
C TYR A 110 19.06 -0.57 -16.49
N ASP A 111 18.43 0.55 -16.29
CA ASP A 111 18.75 1.85 -16.88
C ASP A 111 18.65 2.91 -15.77
N GLU A 112 19.79 3.39 -15.34
CA GLU A 112 19.90 4.33 -14.22
C GLU A 112 19.21 5.66 -14.50
N LYS A 113 19.36 6.19 -15.74
CA LYS A 113 18.73 7.45 -16.12
C LYS A 113 17.20 7.36 -16.06
N LYS A 114 16.65 6.23 -16.54
CA LYS A 114 15.20 5.98 -16.46
C LYS A 114 14.75 5.84 -15.02
N LEU A 115 15.53 5.15 -14.17
CA LEU A 115 15.22 5.01 -12.76
C LEU A 115 15.16 6.37 -12.06
N ILE A 116 16.20 7.19 -12.21
CA ILE A 116 16.28 8.53 -11.61
C ILE A 116 15.11 9.39 -12.11
N ASN A 117 14.88 9.45 -13.42
CA ASN A 117 13.77 10.21 -13.99
C ASN A 117 12.40 9.74 -13.46
N SER A 118 12.20 8.42 -13.30
CA SER A 118 10.96 7.88 -12.74
C SER A 118 10.76 8.29 -11.28
N ILE A 119 11.82 8.29 -10.48
CA ILE A 119 11.78 8.75 -9.08
C ILE A 119 11.45 10.24 -9.02
N ASP A 120 12.10 11.06 -9.85
CA ASP A 120 11.90 12.52 -9.84
C ASP A 120 10.50 12.90 -10.29
N THR A 121 10.00 12.28 -11.36
CA THR A 121 8.65 12.57 -11.87
C THR A 121 7.53 12.12 -10.93
N THR A 122 7.79 11.09 -10.12
CA THR A 122 6.82 10.55 -9.15
C THR A 122 7.00 11.10 -7.73
N GLN A 123 7.81 12.14 -7.54
CA GLN A 123 7.90 12.83 -6.25
C GLN A 123 6.51 13.34 -5.81
N PHE A 124 6.25 13.26 -4.51
CA PHE A 124 4.96 13.63 -3.93
C PHE A 124 4.46 15.01 -4.39
N GLU A 125 5.33 16.02 -4.40
CA GLU A 125 4.96 17.38 -4.80
C GLU A 125 4.59 17.47 -6.30
N ASN A 126 5.20 16.66 -7.15
CA ASN A 126 4.87 16.61 -8.57
C ASN A 126 3.50 15.95 -8.78
N LEU A 127 3.25 14.82 -8.08
CA LEU A 127 1.97 14.12 -8.14
C LEU A 127 0.83 14.98 -7.57
N LYS A 128 1.09 15.69 -6.47
CA LYS A 128 0.14 16.64 -5.89
C LYS A 128 -0.23 17.76 -6.84
N LYS A 129 0.75 18.38 -7.48
CA LYS A 129 0.52 19.42 -8.52
C LYS A 129 -0.26 18.83 -9.70
N TYR A 130 0.04 17.60 -10.09
CA TYR A 130 -0.69 16.92 -11.16
C TYR A 130 -2.16 16.72 -10.79
N GLU A 131 -2.45 16.23 -9.56
CA GLU A 131 -3.81 16.09 -9.04
C GLU A 131 -4.55 17.45 -9.00
N GLU A 132 -3.87 18.51 -8.55
CA GLU A 132 -4.47 19.85 -8.50
C GLU A 132 -4.87 20.38 -9.89
N LYS A 133 -4.09 20.02 -10.92
CA LYS A 133 -4.34 20.47 -12.29
C LYS A 133 -5.34 19.59 -13.05
N HIS A 134 -5.30 18.28 -12.85
CA HIS A 134 -6.01 17.31 -13.68
C HIS A 134 -7.07 16.50 -12.93
N GLY A 135 -7.13 16.65 -11.60
CA GLY A 135 -7.92 15.79 -10.74
C GLY A 135 -7.30 14.39 -10.56
N PHE A 136 -7.91 13.59 -9.72
CA PHE A 136 -7.54 12.20 -9.50
C PHE A 136 -8.79 11.33 -9.63
N HIS A 137 -8.85 10.49 -10.67
CA HIS A 137 -10.06 9.70 -10.99
C HIS A 137 -10.52 8.75 -9.88
N MET A 138 -9.61 8.35 -8.98
CA MET A 138 -9.94 7.50 -7.83
C MET A 138 -10.07 8.30 -6.53
N GLY A 139 -9.94 9.62 -6.58
CA GLY A 139 -10.19 10.51 -5.45
C GLY A 139 -11.68 10.50 -5.12
N GLN A 140 -12.03 10.19 -3.85
CA GLN A 140 -13.42 10.19 -3.42
C GLN A 140 -13.84 11.54 -2.87
N LYS A 141 -13.77 11.73 -1.55
CA LYS A 141 -14.22 12.97 -0.90
C LYS A 141 -13.12 14.02 -0.75
N ASN A 142 -11.87 13.57 -0.61
CA ASN A 142 -10.73 14.42 -0.32
C ASN A 142 -9.62 14.22 -1.35
N LYS A 143 -8.68 15.18 -1.41
CA LYS A 143 -7.48 15.06 -2.23
C LYS A 143 -6.69 13.81 -1.85
N PHE A 144 -6.26 13.04 -2.84
CA PHE A 144 -5.48 11.82 -2.62
C PHE A 144 -4.08 12.14 -2.09
N PHE A 145 -3.39 13.11 -2.72
CA PHE A 145 -2.07 13.57 -2.28
C PHE A 145 -2.21 14.64 -1.19
N HIS A 146 -2.61 14.23 0.02
CA HIS A 146 -2.92 15.15 1.12
C HIS A 146 -1.68 15.50 1.96
N LEU A 147 -1.17 14.59 2.78
CA LEU A 147 -0.10 14.86 3.76
C LEU A 147 1.30 14.40 3.30
N GLY A 148 1.40 13.44 2.39
CA GLY A 148 2.68 12.89 1.96
C GLY A 148 3.54 12.38 3.11
N LYS A 149 4.80 12.85 3.19
CA LYS A 149 5.72 12.53 4.29
C LYS A 149 5.26 13.02 5.67
N LYS A 150 4.36 14.01 5.71
CA LYS A 150 3.76 14.51 6.95
C LYS A 150 2.66 13.61 7.51
N ASN A 151 2.26 12.55 6.78
CA ASN A 151 1.32 11.56 7.27
C ASN A 151 2.01 10.68 8.33
N ASP A 152 2.17 11.24 9.51
CA ASP A 152 2.79 10.59 10.66
C ASP A 152 1.71 10.26 11.69
N TRP A 153 1.50 8.97 11.88
CA TRP A 153 0.53 8.46 12.85
C TRP A 153 0.77 8.97 14.28
N LYS A 154 2.03 9.26 14.64
CA LYS A 154 2.39 9.79 15.97
C LYS A 154 1.75 11.14 16.27
N SER A 155 1.54 11.94 15.23
CA SER A 155 0.99 13.29 15.34
C SER A 155 -0.52 13.36 15.20
N PHE A 156 -1.14 12.39 14.51
CA PHE A 156 -2.53 12.51 14.09
C PHE A 156 -3.45 11.38 14.54
N LEU A 157 -2.90 10.23 14.94
CA LEU A 157 -3.72 9.08 15.32
C LEU A 157 -4.02 9.11 16.83
N ASP A 158 -5.26 8.80 17.20
CA ASP A 158 -5.67 8.68 18.60
C ASP A 158 -4.88 7.58 19.33
N LYS A 159 -4.49 7.85 20.57
CA LYS A 159 -3.70 6.92 21.39
C LYS A 159 -4.41 5.59 21.62
N LYS A 160 -5.74 5.59 21.75
CA LYS A 160 -6.53 4.38 21.92
C LYS A 160 -6.44 3.50 20.67
N ILE A 161 -6.55 4.12 19.50
CA ILE A 161 -6.43 3.42 18.20
C ILE A 161 -5.03 2.87 18.01
N ILE A 162 -3.99 3.63 18.35
CA ILE A 162 -2.60 3.16 18.33
C ILE A 162 -2.43 1.91 19.19
N THR A 163 -2.95 1.94 20.42
CA THR A 163 -2.87 0.81 21.35
C THR A 163 -3.56 -0.43 20.79
N GLU A 164 -4.73 -0.25 20.21
CA GLU A 164 -5.51 -1.35 19.62
C GLU A 164 -4.79 -1.96 18.42
N ILE A 165 -4.30 -1.15 17.49
CA ILE A 165 -3.51 -1.61 16.35
C ILE A 165 -2.26 -2.37 16.81
N ASN A 166 -1.51 -1.81 17.76
CA ASN A 166 -0.30 -2.44 18.28
C ASN A 166 -0.59 -3.78 18.96
N THR A 167 -1.75 -3.94 19.57
CA THR A 167 -2.18 -5.18 20.22
C THR A 167 -2.60 -6.22 19.21
N GLN A 168 -3.48 -5.83 18.27
CA GLN A 168 -4.06 -6.76 17.29
C GLN A 168 -3.05 -7.27 16.27
N PHE A 169 -2.10 -6.41 15.85
CA PHE A 169 -1.11 -6.74 14.81
C PHE A 169 0.31 -6.88 15.34
N LYS A 170 0.46 -7.12 16.65
CA LYS A 170 1.77 -7.16 17.33
C LYS A 170 2.79 -8.05 16.63
N SER A 171 2.40 -9.27 16.27
CA SER A 171 3.29 -10.25 15.65
C SER A 171 3.84 -9.76 14.30
N GLU A 172 2.95 -9.32 13.42
CA GLU A 172 3.28 -8.89 12.07
C GLU A 172 4.04 -7.55 12.07
N MET A 173 3.68 -6.65 12.99
CA MET A 173 4.37 -5.39 13.17
C MET A 173 5.78 -5.57 13.71
N SER A 174 5.99 -6.51 14.65
CA SER A 174 7.34 -6.86 15.15
C SER A 174 8.19 -7.49 14.04
N GLU A 175 7.63 -8.42 13.27
CA GLU A 175 8.31 -9.02 12.13
C GLU A 175 8.75 -7.97 11.10
N LEU A 176 7.88 -7.00 10.82
CA LEU A 176 8.13 -5.89 9.90
C LEU A 176 8.97 -4.76 10.53
N ARG A 177 9.33 -4.86 11.81
CA ARG A 177 10.07 -3.84 12.57
C ARG A 177 9.37 -2.48 12.59
N TYR A 178 8.07 -2.50 12.83
CA TYR A 178 7.28 -1.30 13.12
C TYR A 178 7.17 -1.05 14.63
N ILE A 179 7.38 -2.07 15.44
CA ILE A 179 7.51 -2.05 16.91
C ILE A 179 8.61 -3.01 17.33
#